data_17a923edcbf3785849e58b8ec49578e7
#
_entry.id   17a923edcbf3785849e58b8ec49578e7
#
_cell.length_a   1.000
_cell.length_b   1.000
_cell.length_c   1.000
_cell.angle_alpha   90.00
_cell.angle_beta   90.00
_cell.angle_gamma   90.00
#
_symmetry.space_group_name_H-M   'P 1'
#
loop_
_entity.id
_entity.type
_entity.pdbx_description
1 polymer ?
#
loop_
_entity_poly.entity_id
_entity_poly.type
_entity_poly.pdbx_seq_one_letter_code
_entity_poly.pdbx_strand_id
1 'polypeptide(L)'
;MKIIFLEIFTIPTLAIFFILTGCTKSHRVLINPSIPIHNSTIGNELTVAVKVVDSRSSNIISKWQGEFKVRKFTVISQGDLKDIFTTRVRQGLSMLGFSPKNFNLKLDRSLIIEILNIKSRYQQNPPKINIQVKADIKATCINKEKKVSKKFSSKKNRSDISPASFPNENLLNDNLSEIMGKIFTDPSVISCLSH
;
A
#
# COMPACT_ATOMS: atom_id res chain seq x y z
N MET A 1 -67.74 23.31 27.25
CA MET A 1 -66.68 24.07 26.53
C MET A 1 -65.35 23.65 27.14
N LYS A 2 -64.74 22.62 26.58
CA LYS A 2 -63.47 22.06 27.06
C LYS A 2 -62.74 21.45 25.86
N ILE A 3 -61.42 21.62 25.84
CA ILE A 3 -60.44 20.85 25.08
C ILE A 3 -60.28 21.30 23.64
N ILE A 4 -59.21 22.07 23.39
CA ILE A 4 -58.26 21.97 22.26
C ILE A 4 -57.00 22.73 22.71
N PHE A 5 -56.04 22.06 23.33
CA PHE A 5 -54.66 22.55 23.52
C PHE A 5 -53.76 21.39 23.91
N LEU A 6 -53.50 20.47 22.99
CA LEU A 6 -52.42 19.49 23.24
C LEU A 6 -52.01 18.78 21.96
N GLU A 7 -51.53 19.46 20.93
CA GLU A 7 -50.91 18.74 19.79
C GLU A 7 -49.89 19.54 18.98
N ILE A 8 -49.18 20.52 19.54
CA ILE A 8 -48.21 21.30 18.78
C ILE A 8 -46.73 21.12 19.24
N PHE A 9 -46.42 20.15 20.15
CA PHE A 9 -45.07 20.08 20.71
C PHE A 9 -44.23 18.85 20.33
N THR A 10 -44.66 17.98 19.43
CA THR A 10 -43.97 16.71 19.17
C THR A 10 -43.21 16.63 17.84
N ILE A 11 -43.28 17.65 16.97
CA ILE A 11 -42.66 17.58 15.63
C ILE A 11 -41.21 18.14 15.54
N PRO A 12 -40.75 19.10 16.36
CA PRO A 12 -39.37 19.62 16.16
C PRO A 12 -38.25 18.73 16.73
N THR A 13 -38.56 17.74 17.58
CA THR A 13 -37.51 16.93 18.24
C THR A 13 -36.92 15.84 17.33
N LEU A 14 -37.62 15.42 16.29
CA LEU A 14 -37.16 14.38 15.39
C LEU A 14 -36.22 14.91 14.28
N ALA A 15 -36.24 16.21 13.99
CA ALA A 15 -35.46 16.81 12.91
C ALA A 15 -33.97 17.07 13.28
N ILE A 16 -33.61 17.02 14.57
CA ILE A 16 -32.26 17.36 15.05
C ILE A 16 -31.31 16.15 15.00
N PHE A 17 -31.82 14.91 14.82
CA PHE A 17 -30.99 13.71 14.85
C PHE A 17 -30.25 13.38 13.54
N PHE A 18 -30.51 14.10 12.43
CA PHE A 18 -29.93 13.80 11.10
C PHE A 18 -28.66 14.58 10.73
N ILE A 19 -28.11 15.42 11.60
CA ILE A 19 -27.01 16.32 11.20
C ILE A 19 -25.61 15.84 11.66
N LEU A 20 -25.48 14.64 12.25
CA LEU A 20 -24.20 14.15 12.78
C LEU A 20 -23.51 13.08 11.92
N THR A 21 -23.85 12.93 10.66
CA THR A 21 -23.02 12.13 9.74
C THR A 21 -21.81 12.94 9.31
N GLY A 22 -20.78 12.93 10.17
CA GLY A 22 -19.49 13.53 9.83
C GLY A 22 -18.96 12.90 8.53
N CYS A 23 -18.94 13.67 7.44
CA CYS A 23 -18.39 13.25 6.16
C CYS A 23 -16.92 12.85 6.32
N THR A 24 -16.62 11.56 6.31
CA THR A 24 -15.26 11.05 6.18
C THR A 24 -14.84 11.19 4.73
N LYS A 25 -13.91 12.10 4.45
CA LYS A 25 -13.38 12.30 3.09
C LYS A 25 -12.29 11.28 2.82
N SER A 26 -12.43 10.51 1.73
CA SER A 26 -11.39 9.58 1.26
C SER A 26 -10.45 10.30 0.30
N HIS A 27 -9.14 10.17 0.52
CA HIS A 27 -8.11 10.59 -0.40
C HIS A 27 -7.53 9.37 -1.10
N ARG A 28 -7.46 9.42 -2.41
CA ARG A 28 -6.82 8.40 -3.24
C ARG A 28 -5.40 8.82 -3.55
N VAL A 29 -4.46 7.89 -3.40
CA VAL A 29 -3.05 8.10 -3.70
C VAL A 29 -2.61 7.21 -4.84
N LEU A 30 -1.82 7.77 -5.74
CA LEU A 30 -1.22 7.02 -6.83
C LEU A 30 -0.02 6.24 -6.28
N ILE A 31 -0.17 4.92 -6.19
CA ILE A 31 0.93 4.02 -5.87
C ILE A 31 1.61 3.60 -7.17
N ASN A 32 2.86 4.00 -7.32
CA ASN A 32 3.65 3.76 -8.53
C ASN A 32 5.14 3.66 -8.19
N PRO A 33 5.59 2.63 -7.44
CA PRO A 33 6.98 2.51 -7.07
C PRO A 33 7.87 2.24 -8.29
N SER A 34 9.06 2.81 -8.29
CA SER A 34 10.11 2.49 -9.25
C SER A 34 10.84 1.19 -8.87
N ILE A 35 11.61 0.67 -9.81
CA ILE A 35 12.51 -0.47 -9.58
C ILE A 35 13.95 0.04 -9.68
N PRO A 36 14.61 0.38 -8.57
CA PRO A 36 15.93 1.01 -8.57
C PRO A 36 17.05 -0.04 -8.72
N ILE A 37 17.06 -0.75 -9.83
CA ILE A 37 18.10 -1.74 -10.20
C ILE A 37 18.62 -1.45 -11.60
N HIS A 38 19.81 -1.96 -11.89
CA HIS A 38 20.37 -1.93 -13.24
C HIS A 38 19.92 -3.15 -14.03
N ASN A 39 19.83 -3.00 -15.35
CA ASN A 39 19.58 -4.12 -16.25
C ASN A 39 20.72 -5.13 -16.18
N SER A 40 20.39 -6.41 -16.18
CA SER A 40 21.35 -7.50 -16.20
C SER A 40 20.79 -8.71 -16.96
N THR A 41 21.65 -9.67 -17.26
CA THR A 41 21.30 -10.91 -17.95
C THR A 41 21.32 -12.12 -17.02
N ILE A 42 21.33 -11.89 -15.70
CA ILE A 42 21.45 -12.97 -14.70
C ILE A 42 20.33 -13.99 -14.79
N GLY A 43 19.16 -13.56 -15.28
CA GLY A 43 17.98 -14.41 -15.47
C GLY A 43 18.07 -15.33 -16.68
N ASN A 44 18.98 -15.07 -17.63
CA ASN A 44 19.20 -15.88 -18.83
C ASN A 44 17.90 -16.37 -19.50
N GLU A 45 16.91 -15.48 -19.63
CA GLU A 45 15.56 -15.74 -20.18
C GLU A 45 14.76 -16.84 -19.45
N LEU A 46 15.22 -17.31 -18.30
CA LEU A 46 14.51 -18.30 -17.52
C LEU A 46 13.09 -17.82 -17.19
N THR A 47 12.12 -18.71 -17.41
CA THR A 47 10.72 -18.39 -17.16
C THR A 47 10.42 -18.39 -15.66
N VAL A 48 9.76 -17.35 -15.17
CA VAL A 48 9.35 -17.18 -13.76
C VAL A 48 7.85 -16.88 -13.68
N ALA A 49 7.10 -17.73 -13.00
CA ALA A 49 5.69 -17.48 -12.70
C ALA A 49 5.56 -16.41 -11.60
N VAL A 50 4.77 -15.37 -11.82
CA VAL A 50 4.59 -14.28 -10.86
C VAL A 50 3.22 -14.34 -10.23
N LYS A 51 3.17 -14.27 -8.89
CA LYS A 51 1.95 -14.13 -8.10
C LYS A 51 2.11 -13.01 -7.09
N VAL A 52 1.14 -12.10 -7.05
CA VAL A 52 1.05 -11.08 -5.99
C VAL A 52 -0.21 -11.32 -5.17
N VAL A 53 -0.09 -11.22 -3.86
CA VAL A 53 -1.18 -11.34 -2.90
C VAL A 53 -1.18 -10.12 -2.01
N ASP A 54 -2.32 -9.46 -1.87
CA ASP A 54 -2.53 -8.42 -0.86
C ASP A 54 -3.12 -9.07 0.40
N SER A 55 -2.27 -9.30 1.39
CA SER A 55 -2.63 -9.92 2.68
C SER A 55 -2.87 -8.88 3.78
N ARG A 56 -3.02 -7.62 3.43
CA ARG A 56 -3.33 -6.57 4.39
C ARG A 56 -4.73 -6.76 4.95
N SER A 57 -4.91 -6.52 6.24
CA SER A 57 -6.23 -6.58 6.90
C SER A 57 -7.18 -5.44 6.49
N SER A 58 -6.67 -4.41 5.79
CA SER A 58 -7.44 -3.24 5.36
C SER A 58 -6.78 -2.57 4.15
N ASN A 59 -7.59 -2.05 3.24
CA ASN A 59 -7.15 -1.22 2.12
C ASN A 59 -6.72 0.20 2.56
N ILE A 60 -6.95 0.56 3.82
CA ILE A 60 -6.60 1.88 4.37
C ILE A 60 -5.10 1.95 4.61
N ILE A 61 -4.45 2.91 3.97
CA ILE A 61 -3.04 3.23 4.15
C ILE A 61 -2.85 4.14 5.36
N SER A 62 -3.75 5.11 5.56
CA SER A 62 -3.70 6.04 6.68
C SER A 62 -5.09 6.50 7.11
N LYS A 63 -5.20 6.82 8.39
CA LYS A 63 -6.30 7.61 8.95
C LYS A 63 -5.70 8.84 9.59
N TRP A 64 -6.19 10.00 9.21
CA TRP A 64 -5.78 11.26 9.81
C TRP A 64 -6.99 12.00 10.36
N GLN A 65 -6.79 12.64 11.47
CA GLN A 65 -7.79 13.49 12.10
C GLN A 65 -7.17 14.86 12.30
N GLY A 66 -7.73 15.87 11.64
CA GLY A 66 -7.27 17.26 11.74
C GLY A 66 -7.41 17.85 13.12
N GLU A 67 -6.83 19.02 13.29
CA GLU A 67 -7.04 19.85 14.49
C GLU A 67 -8.53 19.95 14.80
N PHE A 68 -8.87 20.03 16.06
CA PHE A 68 -10.24 20.05 16.56
C PHE A 68 -11.10 18.80 16.28
N LYS A 69 -10.50 17.71 15.79
CA LYS A 69 -11.19 16.43 15.51
C LYS A 69 -12.38 16.53 14.55
N VAL A 70 -12.53 17.66 13.86
CA VAL A 70 -13.70 17.96 13.00
C VAL A 70 -13.62 17.27 11.64
N ARG A 71 -12.41 17.06 11.09
CA ARG A 71 -12.22 16.45 9.78
C ARG A 71 -11.44 15.15 9.90
N LYS A 72 -12.06 14.06 9.47
CA LYS A 72 -11.43 12.75 9.38
C LYS A 72 -11.11 12.45 7.93
N PHE A 73 -9.89 12.05 7.65
CA PHE A 73 -9.46 11.65 6.31
C PHE A 73 -9.00 10.20 6.33
N THR A 74 -9.39 9.47 5.31
CA THR A 74 -8.93 8.12 5.04
C THR A 74 -8.13 8.13 3.75
N VAL A 75 -6.96 7.53 3.77
CA VAL A 75 -6.08 7.41 2.59
C VAL A 75 -6.12 5.98 2.10
N ILE A 76 -6.42 5.82 0.81
CA ILE A 76 -6.46 4.53 0.11
C ILE A 76 -5.67 4.61 -1.19
N SER A 77 -5.27 3.47 -1.75
CA SER A 77 -4.68 3.42 -3.10
C SER A 77 -5.70 3.80 -4.16
N GLN A 78 -5.26 4.49 -5.21
CA GLN A 78 -6.10 4.80 -6.38
C GLN A 78 -6.40 3.57 -7.22
N GLY A 79 -5.48 2.60 -7.28
CA GLY A 79 -5.62 1.35 -8.01
C GLY A 79 -5.51 0.13 -7.10
N ASP A 80 -5.76 -1.04 -7.67
CA ASP A 80 -5.53 -2.31 -6.99
C ASP A 80 -4.01 -2.54 -6.81
N LEU A 81 -3.58 -2.69 -5.57
CA LEU A 81 -2.17 -2.91 -5.25
C LEU A 81 -1.64 -4.22 -5.83
N LYS A 82 -2.46 -5.25 -5.92
CA LYS A 82 -2.09 -6.52 -6.52
C LYS A 82 -1.68 -6.33 -7.98
N ASP A 83 -2.44 -5.56 -8.75
CA ASP A 83 -2.16 -5.32 -10.18
C ASP A 83 -0.93 -4.42 -10.34
N ILE A 84 -0.83 -3.36 -9.54
CA ILE A 84 0.31 -2.44 -9.53
C ILE A 84 1.59 -3.22 -9.23
N PHE A 85 1.61 -4.02 -8.16
CA PHE A 85 2.78 -4.81 -7.78
C PHE A 85 3.08 -5.92 -8.79
N THR A 86 2.07 -6.57 -9.38
CA THR A 86 2.27 -7.56 -10.44
C THR A 86 3.03 -6.96 -11.61
N THR A 87 2.61 -5.77 -12.07
CA THR A 87 3.27 -5.04 -13.14
C THR A 87 4.72 -4.70 -12.79
N ARG A 88 4.95 -4.17 -11.58
CA ARG A 88 6.29 -3.80 -11.12
C ARG A 88 7.22 -4.99 -10.92
N VAL A 89 6.70 -6.09 -10.35
CA VAL A 89 7.47 -7.33 -10.17
C VAL A 89 7.90 -7.92 -11.51
N ARG A 90 7.00 -7.94 -12.49
CA ARG A 90 7.36 -8.37 -13.86
C ARG A 90 8.41 -7.48 -14.48
N GLN A 91 8.28 -6.17 -14.36
CA GLN A 91 9.28 -5.23 -14.83
C GLN A 91 10.65 -5.52 -14.20
N GLY A 92 10.73 -5.68 -12.87
CA GLY A 92 11.97 -5.98 -12.17
C GLY A 92 12.61 -7.29 -12.62
N LEU A 93 11.82 -8.35 -12.81
CA LEU A 93 12.30 -9.62 -13.35
C LEU A 93 12.82 -9.47 -14.77
N SER A 94 12.11 -8.74 -15.65
CA SER A 94 12.57 -8.48 -17.02
C SER A 94 13.87 -7.68 -17.04
N MET A 95 14.05 -6.69 -16.15
CA MET A 95 15.31 -5.94 -16.02
C MET A 95 16.49 -6.84 -15.60
N LEU A 96 16.22 -7.92 -14.86
CA LEU A 96 17.21 -8.92 -14.49
C LEU A 96 17.41 -10.01 -15.57
N GLY A 97 16.73 -9.93 -16.71
CA GLY A 97 16.85 -10.89 -17.82
C GLY A 97 16.02 -12.16 -17.65
N PHE A 98 15.04 -12.20 -16.73
CA PHE A 98 14.06 -13.28 -16.64
C PHE A 98 12.89 -13.04 -17.59
N SER A 99 12.16 -14.12 -17.93
CA SER A 99 10.90 -14.09 -18.69
C SER A 99 9.69 -14.27 -17.76
N PRO A 100 9.08 -13.19 -17.23
CA PRO A 100 7.96 -13.29 -16.29
C PRO A 100 6.69 -13.74 -16.99
N LYS A 101 6.00 -14.73 -16.42
CA LYS A 101 4.71 -15.27 -16.89
C LYS A 101 3.64 -15.15 -15.82
N ASN A 102 2.38 -15.35 -16.21
CA ASN A 102 1.28 -15.50 -15.26
C ASN A 102 1.53 -16.72 -14.37
N PHE A 103 1.08 -16.62 -13.14
CA PHE A 103 1.23 -17.70 -12.18
C PHE A 103 0.55 -18.97 -12.68
N ASN A 104 1.32 -20.05 -12.74
CA ASN A 104 0.88 -21.38 -13.10
C ASN A 104 1.66 -22.39 -12.27
N LEU A 105 0.96 -23.31 -11.60
CA LEU A 105 1.53 -24.35 -10.76
C LEU A 105 2.41 -25.36 -11.53
N LYS A 106 2.28 -25.40 -12.88
CA LYS A 106 3.10 -26.27 -13.73
C LYS A 106 4.50 -25.73 -14.02
N LEU A 107 4.76 -24.46 -13.65
CA LEU A 107 6.07 -23.86 -13.84
C LEU A 107 6.96 -24.14 -12.65
N ASP A 108 8.17 -24.63 -12.90
CA ASP A 108 9.15 -24.98 -11.87
C ASP A 108 9.59 -23.79 -11.02
N ARG A 109 9.61 -22.59 -11.61
CA ARG A 109 10.04 -21.36 -10.93
C ARG A 109 8.89 -20.41 -10.72
N SER A 110 8.78 -19.88 -9.52
CA SER A 110 7.82 -18.84 -9.20
C SER A 110 8.36 -17.82 -8.19
N LEU A 111 7.93 -16.57 -8.34
CA LEU A 111 8.12 -15.52 -7.37
C LEU A 111 6.75 -15.07 -6.84
N ILE A 112 6.52 -15.28 -5.57
CA ILE A 112 5.30 -14.88 -4.88
C ILE A 112 5.63 -13.67 -4.01
N ILE A 113 4.95 -12.57 -4.27
CA ILE A 113 5.04 -11.34 -3.47
C ILE A 113 3.77 -11.20 -2.64
N GLU A 114 3.95 -11.08 -1.34
CA GLU A 114 2.86 -10.93 -0.39
C GLU A 114 2.98 -9.56 0.30
N ILE A 115 2.00 -8.68 0.07
CA ILE A 115 1.93 -7.36 0.69
C ILE A 115 1.33 -7.53 2.08
N LEU A 116 2.18 -7.42 3.12
CA LEU A 116 1.76 -7.64 4.50
C LEU A 116 1.25 -6.35 5.15
N ASN A 117 1.89 -5.22 4.82
CA ASN A 117 1.56 -3.94 5.43
C ASN A 117 2.01 -2.77 4.56
N ILE A 118 1.17 -1.77 4.42
CA ILE A 118 1.51 -0.44 3.90
C ILE A 118 0.73 0.55 4.76
N LYS A 119 1.43 1.33 5.56
CA LYS A 119 0.81 2.29 6.48
C LYS A 119 1.56 3.61 6.48
N SER A 120 0.80 4.67 6.61
CA SER A 120 1.31 6.01 6.87
C SER A 120 0.69 6.55 8.16
N ARG A 121 1.47 7.24 8.96
CA ARG A 121 1.05 7.92 10.20
C ARG A 121 1.42 9.39 10.12
N TYR A 122 0.52 10.24 10.60
CA TYR A 122 0.71 11.67 10.70
C TYR A 122 0.70 12.07 12.17
N GLN A 123 1.71 12.81 12.60
CA GLN A 123 1.81 13.42 13.92
C GLN A 123 1.89 14.93 13.74
N GLN A 124 0.92 15.64 14.28
CA GLN A 124 0.94 17.10 14.32
C GLN A 124 1.74 17.55 15.55
N ASN A 125 2.83 18.26 15.29
CA ASN A 125 3.60 19.01 16.27
C ASN A 125 3.74 20.44 15.72
N PRO A 126 2.75 21.32 15.94
CA PRO A 126 2.77 22.65 15.34
C PRO A 126 4.09 23.38 15.58
N PRO A 127 4.68 24.04 14.59
CA PRO A 127 4.17 24.24 13.22
C PRO A 127 4.45 23.09 12.23
N LYS A 128 5.01 21.97 12.68
CA LYS A 128 5.45 20.85 11.82
C LYS A 128 4.48 19.68 11.88
N ILE A 129 4.39 18.97 10.76
CA ILE A 129 3.73 17.68 10.66
C ILE A 129 4.78 16.63 10.34
N ASN A 130 4.89 15.61 11.17
CA ASN A 130 5.75 14.47 10.94
C ASN A 130 4.95 13.36 10.25
N ILE A 131 5.43 12.94 9.10
CA ILE A 131 4.85 11.85 8.32
C ILE A 131 5.79 10.65 8.41
N GLN A 132 5.26 9.52 8.82
CA GLN A 132 5.99 8.26 8.86
C GLN A 132 5.29 7.27 7.94
N VAL A 133 6.05 6.68 7.02
CA VAL A 133 5.60 5.59 6.15
C VAL A 133 6.34 4.32 6.53
N LYS A 134 5.61 3.22 6.63
CA LYS A 134 6.14 1.88 6.84
C LYS A 134 5.49 0.92 5.86
N ALA A 135 6.30 0.07 5.22
CA ALA A 135 5.82 -1.05 4.43
C ALA A 135 6.57 -2.33 4.78
N ASP A 136 5.85 -3.44 4.73
CA ASP A 136 6.36 -4.79 4.94
C ASP A 136 5.87 -5.67 3.79
N ILE A 137 6.80 -6.30 3.07
CA ILE A 137 6.52 -7.18 1.94
C ILE A 137 7.32 -8.46 2.13
N LYS A 138 6.69 -9.59 1.84
CA LYS A 138 7.34 -10.90 1.85
C LYS A 138 7.49 -11.38 0.42
N ALA A 139 8.70 -11.76 0.05
CA ALA A 139 9.01 -12.42 -1.21
C ALA A 139 9.31 -13.89 -0.95
N THR A 140 8.66 -14.77 -1.71
CA THR A 140 8.90 -16.21 -1.68
C THR A 140 9.25 -16.67 -3.08
N CYS A 141 10.47 -17.12 -3.26
CA CYS A 141 10.91 -17.84 -4.44
C CYS A 141 10.67 -19.34 -4.23
N ILE A 142 10.13 -20.00 -5.25
CA ILE A 142 10.04 -21.46 -5.34
C ILE A 142 10.70 -21.85 -6.65
N ASN A 143 11.62 -22.82 -6.61
CA ASN A 143 12.25 -23.39 -7.79
C ASN A 143 12.41 -24.91 -7.55
N LYS A 144 11.51 -25.68 -8.16
CA LYS A 144 11.34 -27.10 -7.88
C LYS A 144 11.11 -27.33 -6.37
N GLU A 145 12.02 -28.08 -5.72
CA GLU A 145 11.96 -28.34 -4.28
C GLU A 145 12.55 -27.23 -3.40
N LYS A 146 13.34 -26.32 -4.01
CA LYS A 146 13.98 -25.22 -3.29
C LYS A 146 12.95 -24.12 -3.02
N LYS A 147 12.86 -23.70 -1.76
CA LYS A 147 12.00 -22.61 -1.34
C LYS A 147 12.77 -21.62 -0.47
N VAL A 148 12.78 -20.36 -0.88
CA VAL A 148 13.37 -19.25 -0.14
C VAL A 148 12.28 -18.23 0.16
N SER A 149 12.11 -17.87 1.43
CA SER A 149 11.11 -16.90 1.84
C SER A 149 11.75 -15.84 2.74
N LYS A 150 11.59 -14.56 2.39
CA LYS A 150 12.19 -13.46 3.12
C LYS A 150 11.24 -12.28 3.23
N LYS A 151 11.24 -11.63 4.40
CA LYS A 151 10.49 -10.41 4.65
C LYS A 151 11.40 -9.20 4.43
N PHE A 152 10.91 -8.24 3.66
CA PHE A 152 11.55 -6.96 3.38
C PHE A 152 10.72 -5.85 4.01
N SER A 153 11.39 -4.97 4.74
CA SER A 153 10.75 -3.86 5.43
C SER A 153 11.46 -2.55 5.10
N SER A 154 10.70 -1.48 4.99
CA SER A 154 11.23 -0.13 4.90
C SER A 154 10.37 0.81 5.74
N LYS A 155 11.04 1.83 6.31
CA LYS A 155 10.44 2.89 7.11
C LYS A 155 11.08 4.21 6.72
N LYS A 156 10.26 5.17 6.29
CA LYS A 156 10.71 6.52 5.96
C LYS A 156 9.93 7.55 6.78
N ASN A 157 10.61 8.63 7.12
CA ASN A 157 10.03 9.75 7.84
C ASN A 157 10.29 11.04 7.06
N ARG A 158 9.33 11.95 7.11
CA ARG A 158 9.45 13.31 6.60
C ARG A 158 8.79 14.28 7.57
N SER A 159 9.39 15.46 7.73
CA SER A 159 8.81 16.58 8.47
C SER A 159 8.47 17.68 7.49
N ASP A 160 7.24 18.17 7.54
CA ASP A 160 6.75 19.22 6.67
C ASP A 160 6.08 20.33 7.51
N ILE A 161 6.16 21.60 7.02
CA ILE A 161 5.59 22.75 7.74
C ILE A 161 4.10 22.91 7.43
N SER A 162 3.62 22.35 6.33
CA SER A 162 2.22 22.46 5.91
C SER A 162 1.73 21.17 5.26
N PRO A 163 0.47 20.79 5.53
CA PRO A 163 -0.15 19.65 4.87
C PRO A 163 -0.68 20.02 3.47
N ALA A 164 -0.01 20.90 2.74
CA ALA A 164 -0.49 21.39 1.44
C ALA A 164 -0.67 20.25 0.41
N SER A 165 -0.03 19.11 0.59
CA SER A 165 -0.23 17.91 -0.22
C SER A 165 -0.43 16.70 0.69
N PHE A 166 -1.65 16.31 0.83
CA PHE A 166 -2.03 15.00 1.33
C PHE A 166 -1.96 14.00 0.20
N PRO A 167 -1.67 12.85 0.56
CA PRO A 167 -0.65 12.29 1.39
C PRO A 167 0.63 12.32 0.59
N ASN A 168 1.70 12.13 1.23
CA ASN A 168 3.00 12.19 0.58
C ASN A 168 3.18 10.98 -0.36
N GLU A 169 2.57 11.02 -1.55
CA GLU A 169 2.67 9.98 -2.58
C GLU A 169 4.14 9.64 -2.87
N ASN A 170 4.99 10.68 -2.96
CA ASN A 170 6.40 10.50 -3.19
C ASN A 170 7.04 9.68 -2.06
N LEU A 171 6.76 10.01 -0.79
CA LEU A 171 7.32 9.27 0.34
C LEU A 171 6.85 7.81 0.38
N LEU A 172 5.58 7.55 0.02
CA LEU A 172 5.05 6.19 -0.13
C LEU A 172 5.75 5.45 -1.26
N ASN A 173 5.85 6.07 -2.44
CA ASN A 173 6.48 5.47 -3.61
C ASN A 173 7.97 5.25 -3.39
N ASP A 174 8.69 6.19 -2.76
CA ASP A 174 10.09 6.04 -2.39
C ASP A 174 10.33 4.90 -1.39
N ASN A 175 9.40 4.73 -0.44
CA ASN A 175 9.47 3.64 0.54
C ASN A 175 9.26 2.27 -0.13
N LEU A 176 8.29 2.17 -1.04
CA LEU A 176 8.00 0.95 -1.78
C LEU A 176 9.09 0.64 -2.81
N SER A 177 9.64 1.66 -3.47
CA SER A 177 10.77 1.53 -4.40
C SER A 177 12.01 0.94 -3.72
N GLU A 178 12.31 1.40 -2.50
CA GLU A 178 13.40 0.84 -1.70
C GLU A 178 13.18 -0.66 -1.43
N ILE A 179 11.97 -1.07 -1.10
CA ILE A 179 11.67 -2.49 -0.87
C ILE A 179 11.81 -3.29 -2.18
N MET A 180 11.33 -2.75 -3.30
CA MET A 180 11.52 -3.39 -4.61
C MET A 180 13.00 -3.56 -4.93
N GLY A 181 13.81 -2.52 -4.73
CA GLY A 181 15.26 -2.62 -4.87
C GLY A 181 15.84 -3.76 -4.03
N LYS A 182 15.49 -3.82 -2.73
CA LYS A 182 15.96 -4.88 -1.81
C LYS A 182 15.56 -6.28 -2.28
N ILE A 183 14.34 -6.47 -2.81
CA ILE A 183 13.89 -7.78 -3.30
C ILE A 183 14.72 -8.22 -4.51
N PHE A 184 14.91 -7.32 -5.48
CA PHE A 184 15.60 -7.62 -6.74
C PHE A 184 17.13 -7.56 -6.67
N THR A 185 17.69 -7.19 -5.53
CA THR A 185 19.14 -7.27 -5.25
C THR A 185 19.48 -8.31 -4.18
N ASP A 186 18.48 -9.00 -3.61
CA ASP A 186 18.72 -9.99 -2.56
C ASP A 186 19.36 -11.26 -3.15
N PRO A 187 20.58 -11.62 -2.71
CA PRO A 187 21.31 -12.76 -3.28
C PRO A 187 20.55 -14.08 -3.14
N SER A 188 19.80 -14.27 -2.04
CA SER A 188 19.09 -15.52 -1.78
C SER A 188 17.88 -15.68 -2.72
N VAL A 189 17.17 -14.59 -2.98
CA VAL A 189 16.03 -14.56 -3.92
C VAL A 189 16.53 -14.78 -5.35
N ILE A 190 17.57 -14.06 -5.75
CA ILE A 190 18.12 -14.14 -7.11
C ILE A 190 18.74 -15.54 -7.35
N SER A 191 19.55 -16.04 -6.43
CA SER A 191 20.12 -17.39 -6.56
C SER A 191 19.04 -18.48 -6.65
N CYS A 192 17.93 -18.35 -5.90
CA CYS A 192 16.82 -19.28 -6.00
C CYS A 192 16.15 -19.22 -7.39
N LEU A 193 16.03 -18.02 -7.99
CA LEU A 193 15.42 -17.85 -9.30
C LEU A 193 16.33 -18.29 -10.46
N SER A 194 17.67 -18.20 -10.33
CA SER A 194 18.62 -18.46 -11.41
C SER A 194 19.16 -19.88 -11.42
N HIS A 195 19.17 -20.60 -10.32
CA HIS A 195 19.69 -21.96 -10.17
C HIS A 195 18.62 -22.94 -9.74
#